data_b0f9eca7e76f0db94c6b39411f138f99
#
_entry.id   b0f9eca7e76f0db94c6b39411f138f99
#
_cell.length_a   1.000
_cell.length_b   1.000
_cell.length_c   1.000
_cell.angle_alpha   90.00
_cell.angle_beta   90.00
_cell.angle_gamma   90.00
#
_symmetry.space_group_name_H-M   'P 1'
#
loop_
_entity.id
_entity.type
_entity.pdbx_description
1 polymer ?
#
loop_
_entity_poly.entity_id
_entity_poly.type
_entity_poly.pdbx_seq_one_letter_code
_entity_poly.pdbx_strand_id
1 'polypeptide(L)'
;MNRNDQNRTPKNKVNWSNEVKDSGKLAGKIVSRFFSYLLNIILTIMLICFITGIIVCTVFAVYVKNYIDPEVDLSLFSIQNTNQTTKVYYMDFTDRENRIGELVELEDQRLYGSENSIWVKYNDIPENLVNAVISIEDERFWDHNGVDWIRTIGAVINYFIPIRDNFGGGSTLTQQLIKNITEEDDYSPQRKIQEILRALNLEKKLDKTQILELYMNNVYLSQNCNGVQAAANTYFNKDVSELTLIECASLASILKSPTKYDPVINPENNKDRRDFVLSKMLELGKITEEEFNGAYDKELTLDYQGRAQ
;
A
#
# COMPACT_ATOMS: atom_id res chain seq x y z
N MET A 1 111.66 25.18 27.05
CA MET A 1 111.27 26.38 26.29
C MET A 1 109.98 26.10 25.53
N ASN A 2 108.97 26.80 25.97
CA ASN A 2 107.77 27.23 25.15
C ASN A 2 106.86 26.21 24.51
N ARG A 3 105.64 26.27 25.04
CA ARG A 3 104.39 26.91 24.52
C ARG A 3 103.83 26.21 23.29
N ASN A 4 102.64 25.84 23.21
CA ASN A 4 101.36 26.52 23.31
C ASN A 4 100.29 25.45 23.35
N ASP A 5 99.40 25.58 24.18
CA ASP A 5 98.11 26.31 24.17
C ASP A 5 96.96 25.69 23.42
N GLN A 6 96.14 25.46 24.25
CA GLN A 6 94.75 25.22 24.29
C GLN A 6 93.92 26.02 23.24
N ASN A 7 93.10 25.34 22.59
CA ASN A 7 91.78 25.88 22.19
C ASN A 7 90.75 24.72 22.10
N ARG A 8 90.16 24.39 23.26
CA ARG A 8 88.97 23.58 23.28
C ARG A 8 87.76 24.51 23.25
N THR A 9 87.08 24.58 22.06
CA THR A 9 85.76 25.15 21.94
C THR A 9 84.78 24.33 22.79
N PRO A 10 83.87 24.97 23.54
CA PRO A 10 82.87 24.21 24.30
C PRO A 10 81.90 23.51 23.36
N LYS A 11 81.80 22.19 23.48
CA LYS A 11 80.74 21.42 22.84
C LYS A 11 79.41 21.88 23.43
N ASN A 12 78.63 22.60 22.63
CA ASN A 12 77.24 22.88 22.95
C ASN A 12 76.52 21.54 23.22
N LYS A 13 76.17 21.30 24.47
CA LYS A 13 75.30 20.20 24.86
C LYS A 13 73.91 20.50 24.29
N VAL A 14 73.58 19.89 23.15
CA VAL A 14 72.22 19.93 22.59
C VAL A 14 71.28 19.34 23.65
N ASN A 15 70.33 20.17 24.10
CA ASN A 15 69.42 19.76 25.17
C ASN A 15 68.22 19.00 24.51
N TRP A 16 68.44 17.71 24.24
CA TRP A 16 67.51 16.81 23.59
C TRP A 16 66.08 16.81 24.20
N SER A 17 65.98 17.12 25.52
CA SER A 17 64.67 17.16 26.19
C SER A 17 63.82 18.34 25.76
N ASN A 18 64.37 19.46 25.35
CA ASN A 18 63.69 20.65 24.92
C ASN A 18 63.31 20.51 23.44
N GLU A 19 64.15 19.92 22.58
CA GLU A 19 63.85 19.65 21.18
C GLU A 19 62.74 18.65 21.01
N VAL A 20 62.66 17.58 21.82
CA VAL A 20 61.58 16.58 21.80
C VAL A 20 60.28 17.23 22.27
N LYS A 21 60.27 18.09 23.27
CA LYS A 21 59.08 18.83 23.73
C LYS A 21 58.55 19.82 22.67
N ASP A 22 59.43 20.51 21.97
CA ASP A 22 59.02 21.46 20.94
C ASP A 22 58.54 20.75 19.65
N SER A 23 59.15 19.62 19.31
CA SER A 23 58.67 18.74 18.22
C SER A 23 57.28 18.19 18.52
N GLY A 24 57.01 17.76 19.77
CA GLY A 24 55.70 17.30 20.21
C GLY A 24 54.62 18.41 20.16
N LYS A 25 54.97 19.63 20.56
CA LYS A 25 54.06 20.78 20.45
C LYS A 25 53.77 21.16 19.00
N LEU A 26 54.74 21.08 18.10
CA LEU A 26 54.60 21.36 16.70
C LEU A 26 53.71 20.31 16.03
N ALA A 27 53.92 19.01 16.30
CA ALA A 27 53.10 17.92 15.85
C ALA A 27 51.63 18.06 16.34
N GLY A 28 51.41 18.40 17.61
CA GLY A 28 50.07 18.66 18.15
C GLY A 28 49.35 19.82 17.44
N LYS A 29 50.07 20.91 17.13
CA LYS A 29 49.48 22.05 16.35
C LYS A 29 49.12 21.66 14.91
N ILE A 30 49.93 20.84 14.27
CA ILE A 30 49.65 20.34 12.90
C ILE A 30 48.41 19.45 12.90
N VAL A 31 48.34 18.49 13.83
CA VAL A 31 47.20 17.61 14.00
C VAL A 31 45.92 18.40 14.32
N SER A 32 45.96 19.33 15.25
CA SER A 32 44.82 20.20 15.58
C SER A 32 44.32 21.02 14.37
N ARG A 33 45.24 21.58 13.59
CA ARG A 33 44.88 22.31 12.35
C ARG A 33 44.23 21.38 11.33
N PHE A 34 44.77 20.17 11.13
CA PHE A 34 44.22 19.19 10.25
C PHE A 34 42.76 18.83 10.63
N PHE A 35 42.49 18.53 11.89
CA PHE A 35 41.16 18.26 12.40
C PHE A 35 40.24 19.48 12.26
N SER A 36 40.70 20.70 12.47
CA SER A 36 39.90 21.91 12.26
C SER A 36 39.53 22.11 10.81
N TYR A 37 40.45 21.86 9.88
CA TYR A 37 40.13 21.91 8.42
C TYR A 37 39.13 20.83 8.02
N LEU A 38 39.29 19.60 8.51
CA LEU A 38 38.37 18.49 8.27
C LEU A 38 36.99 18.82 8.82
N LEU A 39 36.90 19.33 10.04
CA LEU A 39 35.62 19.76 10.63
C LEU A 39 34.94 20.87 9.81
N ASN A 40 35.70 21.87 9.37
CA ASN A 40 35.17 22.97 8.54
C ASN A 40 34.67 22.44 7.21
N ILE A 41 35.34 21.49 6.56
CA ILE A 41 34.88 20.84 5.32
C ILE A 41 33.55 20.12 5.58
N ILE A 42 33.47 19.32 6.64
CA ILE A 42 32.22 18.58 7.00
C ILE A 42 31.09 19.58 7.25
N LEU A 43 31.32 20.62 8.05
CA LEU A 43 30.31 21.65 8.33
C LEU A 43 29.86 22.37 7.05
N THR A 44 30.79 22.66 6.14
CA THR A 44 30.46 23.29 4.85
C THR A 44 29.61 22.37 4.00
N ILE A 45 29.93 21.08 3.90
CA ILE A 45 29.14 20.10 3.18
C ILE A 45 27.75 20.00 3.81
N MET A 46 27.64 19.90 5.14
CA MET A 46 26.36 19.88 5.84
C MET A 46 25.52 21.13 5.56
N LEU A 47 26.14 22.31 5.54
CA LEU A 47 25.46 23.57 5.23
C LEU A 47 24.94 23.58 3.79
N ILE A 48 25.76 23.13 2.83
CA ILE A 48 25.33 23.01 1.42
C ILE A 48 24.15 22.06 1.31
N CYS A 49 24.23 20.87 1.91
CA CYS A 49 23.13 19.89 1.93
C CYS A 49 21.86 20.48 2.56
N PHE A 50 21.99 21.23 3.65
CA PHE A 50 20.85 21.87 4.32
C PHE A 50 20.19 22.93 3.43
N ILE A 51 20.98 23.85 2.83
CA ILE A 51 20.44 24.87 1.92
C ILE A 51 19.80 24.24 0.69
N THR A 52 20.45 23.24 0.09
CA THR A 52 19.90 22.50 -1.05
C THR A 52 18.59 21.82 -0.66
N GLY A 53 18.53 21.21 0.52
CA GLY A 53 17.31 20.60 1.06
C GLY A 53 16.16 21.62 1.18
N ILE A 54 16.41 22.81 1.71
CA ILE A 54 15.39 23.87 1.80
C ILE A 54 14.89 24.29 0.41
N ILE A 55 15.80 24.49 -0.56
CA ILE A 55 15.43 24.86 -1.92
C ILE A 55 14.54 23.77 -2.54
N VAL A 56 14.96 22.52 -2.47
CA VAL A 56 14.20 21.38 -3.02
C VAL A 56 12.82 21.27 -2.36
N CYS A 57 12.75 21.36 -1.03
CA CYS A 57 11.47 21.33 -0.31
C CYS A 57 10.56 22.50 -0.70
N THR A 58 11.12 23.71 -0.89
CA THR A 58 10.33 24.87 -1.28
C THR A 58 9.78 24.72 -2.71
N VAL A 59 10.62 24.31 -3.66
CA VAL A 59 10.20 24.05 -5.05
C VAL A 59 9.13 22.95 -5.08
N PHE A 60 9.33 21.89 -4.31
CA PHE A 60 8.36 20.79 -4.19
C PHE A 60 7.02 21.27 -3.60
N ALA A 61 7.03 22.09 -2.54
CA ALA A 61 5.83 22.64 -1.95
C ALA A 61 5.05 23.53 -2.93
N VAL A 62 5.75 24.38 -3.71
CA VAL A 62 5.15 25.20 -4.77
C VAL A 62 4.58 24.33 -5.89
N TYR A 63 5.29 23.28 -6.28
CA TYR A 63 4.81 22.32 -7.26
C TYR A 63 3.53 21.63 -6.80
N VAL A 64 3.52 21.08 -5.59
CA VAL A 64 2.33 20.42 -5.02
C VAL A 64 1.15 21.39 -4.98
N LYS A 65 1.37 22.62 -4.49
CA LYS A 65 0.29 23.64 -4.41
C LYS A 65 -0.32 24.01 -5.76
N ASN A 66 0.47 24.02 -6.83
CA ASN A 66 0.02 24.54 -8.14
C ASN A 66 -0.43 23.46 -9.13
N TYR A 67 0.03 22.21 -8.95
CA TYR A 67 -0.15 21.15 -9.94
C TYR A 67 -0.78 19.88 -9.39
N ILE A 68 -0.95 19.76 -8.07
CA ILE A 68 -1.55 18.58 -7.45
C ILE A 68 -2.90 18.98 -6.84
N ASP A 69 -3.95 18.28 -7.24
CA ASP A 69 -5.26 18.38 -6.61
C ASP A 69 -5.37 17.31 -5.50
N PRO A 70 -5.29 17.70 -4.23
CA PRO A 70 -5.40 16.77 -3.13
C PRO A 70 -6.86 16.41 -2.79
N GLU A 71 -7.84 17.06 -3.42
CA GLU A 71 -9.24 16.82 -3.13
C GLU A 71 -9.74 15.54 -3.80
N VAL A 72 -10.59 14.83 -3.07
CA VAL A 72 -11.33 13.70 -3.58
C VAL A 72 -12.77 14.13 -3.74
N ASP A 73 -13.28 14.04 -4.94
CA ASP A 73 -14.69 14.26 -5.20
C ASP A 73 -15.50 13.06 -4.66
N LEU A 74 -16.14 13.27 -3.51
CA LEU A 74 -16.95 12.24 -2.88
C LEU A 74 -18.20 11.87 -3.71
N SER A 75 -18.57 12.68 -4.71
CA SER A 75 -19.66 12.34 -5.61
C SER A 75 -19.34 11.14 -6.50
N LEU A 76 -18.04 10.87 -6.77
CA LEU A 76 -17.61 9.69 -7.50
C LEU A 76 -18.03 8.39 -6.80
N PHE A 77 -18.08 8.37 -5.48
CA PHE A 77 -18.57 7.22 -4.72
C PHE A 77 -20.08 7.05 -4.81
N SER A 78 -20.85 8.13 -5.06
CA SER A 78 -22.29 8.07 -5.24
C SER A 78 -22.68 7.65 -6.67
N ILE A 79 -21.86 7.97 -7.66
CA ILE A 79 -22.07 7.61 -9.07
C ILE A 79 -21.92 6.10 -9.26
N GLN A 80 -20.94 5.48 -8.59
CA GLN A 80 -20.77 4.03 -8.62
C GLN A 80 -21.96 3.27 -7.99
N ASN A 81 -22.62 3.86 -6.99
CA ASN A 81 -23.86 3.32 -6.44
C ASN A 81 -25.04 3.34 -7.43
N THR A 82 -24.98 4.10 -8.52
CA THR A 82 -26.04 4.14 -9.53
C THR A 82 -25.86 3.15 -10.68
N ASN A 83 -24.68 2.51 -10.78
CA ASN A 83 -24.43 1.40 -11.71
C ASN A 83 -25.05 0.06 -11.25
N GLN A 84 -26.03 0.13 -10.36
CA GLN A 84 -26.77 -1.04 -9.88
C GLN A 84 -27.45 -1.78 -11.03
N THR A 85 -27.54 -3.09 -10.90
CA THR A 85 -28.28 -3.98 -11.78
C THR A 85 -29.65 -3.39 -12.08
N THR A 86 -29.90 -3.05 -13.32
CA THR A 86 -31.23 -2.56 -13.74
C THR A 86 -32.19 -3.72 -13.68
N LYS A 87 -33.18 -3.63 -12.81
CA LYS A 87 -34.25 -4.60 -12.75
C LYS A 87 -35.28 -4.26 -13.86
N VAL A 88 -35.57 -5.24 -14.67
CA VAL A 88 -36.61 -5.10 -15.73
C VAL A 88 -37.90 -5.66 -15.20
N TYR A 89 -38.94 -4.85 -15.27
CA TYR A 89 -40.29 -5.26 -14.90
C TYR A 89 -41.16 -5.26 -16.12
N TYR A 90 -42.05 -6.25 -16.23
CA TYR A 90 -43.14 -6.21 -17.18
C TYR A 90 -44.46 -6.02 -16.44
N MET A 91 -45.44 -5.50 -17.16
CA MET A 91 -46.78 -5.35 -16.62
C MET A 91 -47.56 -6.65 -16.94
N ASP A 92 -47.84 -7.44 -15.90
CA ASP A 92 -48.77 -8.55 -16.02
C ASP A 92 -50.21 -8.03 -15.88
N PHE A 93 -50.89 -7.93 -17.02
CA PHE A 93 -52.23 -7.38 -17.07
C PHE A 93 -53.26 -8.41 -16.65
N THR A 94 -53.87 -8.22 -15.47
CA THR A 94 -55.05 -8.97 -15.03
C THR A 94 -56.30 -8.57 -15.80
N ASP A 95 -56.39 -7.34 -16.26
CA ASP A 95 -57.40 -6.81 -17.18
C ASP A 95 -56.75 -5.96 -18.28
N ARG A 96 -56.66 -6.54 -19.49
CA ARG A 96 -56.02 -5.87 -20.65
C ARG A 96 -56.82 -4.73 -21.21
N GLU A 97 -58.16 -4.76 -21.09
CA GLU A 97 -59.03 -3.69 -21.61
C GLU A 97 -58.89 -2.42 -20.77
N ASN A 98 -58.86 -2.55 -19.47
CA ASN A 98 -58.72 -1.42 -18.55
C ASN A 98 -57.27 -1.10 -18.15
N ARG A 99 -56.27 -1.84 -18.67
CA ARG A 99 -54.84 -1.70 -18.34
C ARG A 99 -54.55 -1.84 -16.84
N ILE A 100 -55.27 -2.69 -16.15
CA ILE A 100 -55.05 -3.03 -14.77
C ILE A 100 -54.12 -4.23 -14.73
N GLY A 101 -52.99 -4.13 -14.00
CA GLY A 101 -52.00 -5.18 -13.86
C GLY A 101 -51.00 -4.87 -12.76
N GLU A 102 -50.15 -5.84 -12.47
CA GLU A 102 -49.07 -5.72 -11.52
C GLU A 102 -47.73 -5.70 -12.24
N LEU A 103 -46.73 -4.97 -11.67
CA LEU A 103 -45.35 -4.99 -12.13
C LEU A 103 -44.70 -6.25 -11.61
N VAL A 104 -44.31 -7.16 -12.50
CA VAL A 104 -43.59 -8.39 -12.16
C VAL A 104 -42.15 -8.30 -12.62
N GLU A 105 -41.21 -8.58 -11.76
CA GLU A 105 -39.78 -8.58 -12.08
C GLU A 105 -39.47 -9.74 -13.04
N LEU A 106 -38.79 -9.43 -14.15
CA LEU A 106 -38.21 -10.43 -15.05
C LEU A 106 -36.87 -10.88 -14.50
N GLU A 107 -36.85 -11.91 -13.70
CA GLU A 107 -35.65 -12.44 -13.07
C GLU A 107 -34.58 -12.87 -14.08
N ASP A 108 -34.98 -13.43 -15.21
CA ASP A 108 -34.09 -13.93 -16.29
C ASP A 108 -33.50 -12.82 -17.19
N GLN A 109 -33.98 -11.58 -17.09
CA GLN A 109 -33.56 -10.45 -17.92
C GLN A 109 -33.07 -9.26 -17.09
N ARG A 110 -32.38 -9.52 -16.02
CA ARG A 110 -31.62 -8.47 -15.33
C ARG A 110 -30.61 -7.90 -16.31
N LEU A 111 -30.84 -6.66 -16.74
CA LEU A 111 -29.80 -5.90 -17.41
C LEU A 111 -28.77 -5.58 -16.34
N TYR A 112 -27.77 -6.45 -16.22
CA TYR A 112 -26.57 -6.10 -15.47
C TYR A 112 -26.03 -4.84 -16.14
N GLY A 113 -25.78 -3.80 -15.36
CA GLY A 113 -24.98 -2.67 -15.82
C GLY A 113 -23.69 -3.18 -16.45
N SER A 114 -22.95 -2.36 -17.13
CA SER A 114 -21.66 -2.74 -17.73
C SER A 114 -20.73 -3.42 -16.72
N GLU A 115 -21.03 -3.28 -15.44
CA GLU A 115 -20.29 -3.84 -14.29
C GLU A 115 -21.28 -4.61 -13.40
N ASN A 116 -20.96 -5.88 -13.14
CA ASN A 116 -21.68 -6.69 -12.15
C ASN A 116 -21.28 -6.21 -10.76
N SER A 117 -22.03 -5.29 -10.18
CA SER A 117 -21.77 -4.69 -8.87
C SER A 117 -23.04 -4.68 -8.02
N ILE A 118 -22.93 -5.18 -6.79
CA ILE A 118 -24.00 -5.19 -5.79
C ILE A 118 -23.39 -4.64 -4.51
N TRP A 119 -23.98 -3.52 -4.01
CA TRP A 119 -23.46 -2.87 -2.81
C TRP A 119 -23.80 -3.66 -1.54
N VAL A 120 -22.82 -3.80 -0.67
CA VAL A 120 -22.96 -4.40 0.66
C VAL A 120 -22.46 -3.41 1.73
N LYS A 121 -23.15 -3.32 2.86
CA LYS A 121 -22.73 -2.51 3.99
C LYS A 121 -21.60 -3.19 4.74
N TYR A 122 -20.72 -2.41 5.37
CA TYR A 122 -19.60 -2.93 6.13
C TYR A 122 -20.01 -4.00 7.17
N ASN A 123 -21.11 -3.78 7.87
CA ASN A 123 -21.60 -4.70 8.91
C ASN A 123 -22.09 -6.06 8.36
N ASP A 124 -22.38 -6.14 7.08
CA ASP A 124 -22.82 -7.36 6.41
C ASP A 124 -21.64 -8.12 5.77
N ILE A 125 -20.43 -7.53 5.76
CA ILE A 125 -19.20 -8.18 5.29
C ILE A 125 -18.62 -9.03 6.43
N PRO A 126 -18.38 -10.34 6.21
CA PRO A 126 -17.85 -11.20 7.27
C PRO A 126 -16.46 -10.76 7.72
N GLU A 127 -16.22 -10.83 9.02
CA GLU A 127 -14.94 -10.43 9.63
C GLU A 127 -13.76 -11.20 9.02
N ASN A 128 -13.94 -12.46 8.67
CA ASN A 128 -12.91 -13.27 8.00
C ASN A 128 -12.49 -12.68 6.65
N LEU A 129 -13.42 -12.10 5.88
CA LEU A 129 -13.07 -11.45 4.61
C LEU A 129 -12.31 -10.15 4.83
N VAL A 130 -12.76 -9.33 5.78
CA VAL A 130 -12.06 -8.10 6.18
C VAL A 130 -10.65 -8.42 6.66
N ASN A 131 -10.51 -9.41 7.55
CA ASN A 131 -9.22 -9.84 8.08
C ASN A 131 -8.30 -10.42 7.00
N ALA A 132 -8.83 -11.20 6.05
CA ALA A 132 -8.07 -11.74 4.92
C ALA A 132 -7.49 -10.62 4.04
N VAL A 133 -8.32 -9.64 3.67
CA VAL A 133 -7.91 -8.51 2.84
C VAL A 133 -6.87 -7.64 3.56
N ILE A 134 -7.12 -7.28 4.82
CA ILE A 134 -6.18 -6.47 5.61
C ILE A 134 -4.84 -7.20 5.77
N SER A 135 -4.87 -8.51 6.10
CA SER A 135 -3.65 -9.29 6.33
C SER A 135 -2.72 -9.34 5.12
N ILE A 136 -3.27 -9.28 3.91
CA ILE A 136 -2.47 -9.45 2.69
C ILE A 136 -2.14 -8.13 2.00
N GLU A 137 -3.02 -7.15 2.07
CA GLU A 137 -2.87 -5.87 1.38
C GLU A 137 -2.33 -4.78 2.30
N ASP A 138 -2.79 -4.71 3.56
CA ASP A 138 -2.48 -3.60 4.45
C ASP A 138 -2.57 -3.98 5.93
N GLU A 139 -1.61 -4.79 6.41
CA GLU A 139 -1.62 -5.38 7.77
C GLU A 139 -1.75 -4.35 8.91
N ARG A 140 -1.35 -3.09 8.67
CA ARG A 140 -1.44 -1.97 9.62
C ARG A 140 -2.52 -0.97 9.26
N PHE A 141 -3.54 -1.39 8.53
CA PHE A 141 -4.63 -0.52 8.07
C PHE A 141 -5.24 0.33 9.19
N TRP A 142 -5.41 -0.27 10.37
CA TRP A 142 -6.00 0.42 11.53
C TRP A 142 -5.06 1.44 12.21
N ASP A 143 -3.75 1.38 11.95
CA ASP A 143 -2.73 2.14 12.67
C ASP A 143 -2.27 3.41 11.93
N HIS A 144 -2.53 3.53 10.63
CA HIS A 144 -2.10 4.67 9.83
C HIS A 144 -3.29 5.53 9.37
N ASN A 145 -3.02 6.74 8.90
CA ASN A 145 -4.02 7.70 8.40
C ASN A 145 -3.89 7.87 6.86
N GLY A 146 -4.22 6.84 6.11
CA GLY A 146 -4.22 6.84 4.64
C GLY A 146 -2.91 6.39 4.01
N VAL A 147 -1.77 6.57 4.67
CA VAL A 147 -0.45 6.18 4.18
C VAL A 147 0.34 5.50 5.27
N ASP A 148 0.80 4.28 5.01
CA ASP A 148 1.76 3.59 5.85
C ASP A 148 3.18 4.04 5.49
N TRP A 149 3.69 5.04 6.21
CA TRP A 149 5.01 5.62 5.94
C TRP A 149 6.15 4.61 6.13
N ILE A 150 6.01 3.65 7.03
CA ILE A 150 7.04 2.63 7.27
C ILE A 150 7.15 1.71 6.06
N ARG A 151 6.01 1.22 5.54
CA ARG A 151 5.96 0.42 4.30
C ARG A 151 6.41 1.23 3.09
N THR A 152 5.93 2.46 2.95
CA THR A 152 6.26 3.33 1.81
C THR A 152 7.75 3.61 1.74
N ILE A 153 8.37 4.03 2.85
CA ILE A 153 9.82 4.27 2.91
C ILE A 153 10.60 2.96 2.71
N GLY A 154 10.14 1.87 3.32
CA GLY A 154 10.74 0.55 3.12
C GLY A 154 10.72 0.11 1.67
N ALA A 155 9.61 0.31 0.95
CA ALA A 155 9.50 0.01 -0.47
C ALA A 155 10.43 0.88 -1.33
N VAL A 156 10.55 2.17 -1.03
CA VAL A 156 11.49 3.08 -1.71
C VAL A 156 12.93 2.64 -1.48
N ILE A 157 13.32 2.31 -0.24
CA ILE A 157 14.66 1.82 0.07
C ILE A 157 14.93 0.50 -0.68
N ASN A 158 13.97 -0.42 -0.67
CA ASN A 158 14.12 -1.73 -1.33
C ASN A 158 14.20 -1.61 -2.86
N TYR A 159 13.62 -0.56 -3.45
CA TYR A 159 13.77 -0.25 -4.87
C TYR A 159 15.21 0.10 -5.26
N PHE A 160 15.92 0.87 -4.41
CA PHE A 160 17.31 1.25 -4.65
C PHE A 160 18.31 0.21 -4.14
N ILE A 161 17.98 -0.48 -3.05
CA ILE A 161 18.82 -1.47 -2.39
C ILE A 161 17.94 -2.70 -2.13
N PRO A 162 17.88 -3.67 -3.05
CA PRO A 162 17.04 -4.86 -2.89
C PRO A 162 17.57 -5.71 -1.73
N ILE A 163 16.96 -5.51 -0.53
CA ILE A 163 17.29 -6.21 0.71
C ILE A 163 16.40 -7.45 0.88
N ARG A 164 15.17 -7.41 0.34
CA ARG A 164 14.18 -8.48 0.45
C ARG A 164 13.50 -8.74 -0.89
N ASP A 165 13.52 -9.99 -1.33
CA ASP A 165 12.92 -10.39 -2.61
C ASP A 165 11.39 -10.28 -2.65
N ASN A 166 10.72 -10.29 -1.49
CA ASN A 166 9.26 -10.25 -1.36
C ASN A 166 8.79 -9.07 -0.49
N PHE A 167 9.36 -7.88 -0.72
CA PHE A 167 8.79 -6.69 -0.11
C PHE A 167 7.42 -6.44 -0.77
N GLY A 168 6.33 -6.65 -0.03
CA GLY A 168 4.97 -6.39 -0.51
C GLY A 168 4.82 -4.94 -0.98
N GLY A 169 3.84 -4.64 -1.82
CA GLY A 169 3.58 -3.29 -2.31
C GLY A 169 3.51 -2.26 -1.16
N GLY A 170 4.04 -1.06 -1.40
CA GLY A 170 4.04 0.02 -0.39
C GLY A 170 2.72 0.80 -0.31
N SER A 171 1.71 0.48 -1.15
CA SER A 171 0.43 1.17 -1.17
C SER A 171 -0.54 0.60 -0.14
N THR A 172 -1.31 1.48 0.52
CA THR A 172 -2.35 1.12 1.48
C THR A 172 -3.68 0.82 0.76
N LEU A 173 -4.65 0.24 1.48
CA LEU A 173 -6.03 0.05 0.97
C LEU A 173 -6.66 1.37 0.57
N THR A 174 -6.44 2.44 1.33
CA THR A 174 -6.95 3.77 1.02
C THR A 174 -6.36 4.32 -0.29
N GLN A 175 -5.07 4.10 -0.53
CA GLN A 175 -4.42 4.47 -1.79
C GLN A 175 -4.92 3.64 -2.98
N GLN A 176 -5.16 2.34 -2.77
CA GLN A 176 -5.74 1.47 -3.78
C GLN A 176 -7.17 1.88 -4.12
N LEU A 177 -7.97 2.24 -3.10
CA LEU A 177 -9.32 2.77 -3.30
C LEU A 177 -9.32 4.03 -4.17
N ILE A 178 -8.45 5.01 -3.86
CA ILE A 178 -8.30 6.22 -4.68
C ILE A 178 -7.98 5.85 -6.13
N LYS A 179 -6.99 4.98 -6.34
CA LYS A 179 -6.61 4.54 -7.68
C LYS A 179 -7.78 3.90 -8.44
N ASN A 180 -8.54 3.02 -7.79
CA ASN A 180 -9.66 2.31 -8.40
C ASN A 180 -10.79 3.25 -8.82
N ILE A 181 -11.03 4.32 -8.04
CA ILE A 181 -12.12 5.26 -8.30
C ILE A 181 -11.75 6.32 -9.34
N THR A 182 -10.50 6.77 -9.33
CA THR A 182 -10.05 7.82 -10.26
C THR A 182 -9.66 7.27 -11.63
N GLU A 183 -9.54 5.94 -11.77
CA GLU A 183 -9.11 5.26 -13.00
C GLU A 183 -7.80 5.83 -13.59
N GLU A 184 -7.00 6.49 -12.73
CA GLU A 184 -5.73 7.10 -13.14
C GLU A 184 -4.65 5.99 -13.22
N ASP A 185 -4.43 5.41 -14.38
CA ASP A 185 -3.47 4.31 -14.60
C ASP A 185 -2.05 4.75 -14.97
N ASP A 186 -1.80 6.06 -15.10
CA ASP A 186 -0.48 6.59 -15.44
C ASP A 186 0.58 6.23 -14.38
N TYR A 187 1.70 5.66 -14.84
CA TYR A 187 2.87 5.38 -13.99
C TYR A 187 3.78 6.62 -13.87
N SER A 188 3.28 7.69 -13.25
CA SER A 188 4.06 8.91 -13.04
C SER A 188 4.30 9.19 -11.55
N PRO A 189 5.44 9.77 -11.16
CA PRO A 189 5.65 10.24 -9.80
C PRO A 189 4.59 11.24 -9.34
N GLN A 190 4.11 12.09 -10.26
CA GLN A 190 3.04 13.05 -10.00
C GLN A 190 1.76 12.37 -9.53
N ARG A 191 1.30 11.35 -10.26
CA ARG A 191 0.14 10.54 -9.89
C ARG A 191 0.31 9.93 -8.50
N LYS A 192 1.49 9.38 -8.19
CA LYS A 192 1.72 8.77 -6.88
C LYS A 192 1.67 9.77 -5.74
N ILE A 193 2.17 11.00 -5.95
CA ILE A 193 2.05 12.08 -4.97
C ILE A 193 0.58 12.47 -4.80
N GLN A 194 -0.17 12.57 -5.87
CA GLN A 194 -1.60 12.89 -5.85
C GLN A 194 -2.41 11.82 -5.11
N GLU A 195 -2.17 10.54 -5.41
CA GLU A 195 -2.75 9.40 -4.70
C GLU A 195 -2.48 9.46 -3.19
N ILE A 196 -1.22 9.74 -2.78
CA ILE A 196 -0.84 9.89 -1.37
C ILE A 196 -1.62 11.03 -0.70
N LEU A 197 -1.67 12.21 -1.33
CA LEU A 197 -2.34 13.38 -0.75
C LEU A 197 -3.86 13.18 -0.68
N ARG A 198 -4.46 12.58 -1.70
CA ARG A 198 -5.87 12.20 -1.71
C ARG A 198 -6.20 11.18 -0.63
N ALA A 199 -5.35 10.15 -0.44
CA ALA A 199 -5.54 9.17 0.63
C ALA A 199 -5.51 9.80 2.02
N LEU A 200 -4.54 10.69 2.28
CA LEU A 200 -4.47 11.46 3.53
C LEU A 200 -5.70 12.35 3.76
N ASN A 201 -6.26 12.93 2.70
CA ASN A 201 -7.45 13.78 2.81
C ASN A 201 -8.74 12.95 2.91
N LEU A 202 -8.80 11.80 2.28
CA LEU A 202 -9.95 10.90 2.40
C LEU A 202 -10.13 10.43 3.84
N GLU A 203 -9.07 10.02 4.51
CA GLU A 203 -9.11 9.58 5.91
C GLU A 203 -9.36 10.70 6.95
N LYS A 204 -9.36 11.97 6.53
CA LYS A 204 -9.88 13.07 7.36
C LYS A 204 -11.41 13.21 7.24
N LYS A 205 -12.00 12.72 6.15
CA LYS A 205 -13.41 12.87 5.82
C LYS A 205 -14.23 11.61 6.14
N LEU A 206 -13.61 10.44 6.02
CA LEU A 206 -14.24 9.13 6.22
C LEU A 206 -13.48 8.34 7.28
N ASP A 207 -14.20 7.54 8.05
CA ASP A 207 -13.60 6.61 9.00
C ASP A 207 -13.12 5.32 8.29
N LYS A 208 -12.39 4.49 9.03
CA LYS A 208 -11.80 3.25 8.51
C LYS A 208 -12.83 2.25 8.00
N THR A 209 -13.97 2.17 8.65
CA THR A 209 -15.05 1.24 8.27
C THR A 209 -15.72 1.70 6.99
N GLN A 210 -15.92 3.00 6.81
CA GLN A 210 -16.43 3.58 5.57
C GLN A 210 -15.45 3.37 4.40
N ILE A 211 -14.14 3.51 4.64
CA ILE A 211 -13.12 3.25 3.63
C ILE A 211 -13.10 1.78 3.22
N LEU A 212 -13.20 0.85 4.18
CA LEU A 212 -13.31 -0.57 3.89
C LEU A 212 -14.59 -0.91 3.11
N GLU A 213 -15.73 -0.33 3.50
CA GLU A 213 -16.98 -0.52 2.77
C GLU A 213 -16.82 -0.09 1.31
N LEU A 214 -16.28 1.10 1.08
CA LEU A 214 -16.00 1.61 -0.27
C LEU A 214 -15.04 0.69 -1.02
N TYR A 215 -13.95 0.26 -0.39
CA TYR A 215 -12.96 -0.61 -1.03
C TYR A 215 -13.56 -1.95 -1.44
N MET A 216 -14.25 -2.63 -0.51
CA MET A 216 -14.86 -3.94 -0.74
C MET A 216 -15.94 -3.92 -1.83
N ASN A 217 -16.60 -2.78 -2.02
CA ASN A 217 -17.62 -2.62 -3.05
C ASN A 217 -17.08 -2.18 -4.43
N ASN A 218 -15.83 -1.68 -4.48
CA ASN A 218 -15.25 -1.14 -5.72
C ASN A 218 -14.05 -1.94 -6.25
N VAL A 219 -13.62 -2.96 -5.54
CA VAL A 219 -12.47 -3.75 -5.98
C VAL A 219 -12.87 -4.75 -7.06
N TYR A 220 -12.05 -4.84 -8.12
CA TYR A 220 -12.25 -5.78 -9.22
C TYR A 220 -11.75 -7.18 -8.84
N LEU A 221 -12.61 -8.18 -8.97
CA LEU A 221 -12.38 -9.56 -8.53
C LEU A 221 -12.51 -10.59 -9.68
N SER A 222 -12.09 -10.21 -10.88
CA SER A 222 -12.19 -11.05 -12.08
C SER A 222 -13.65 -11.38 -12.47
N GLN A 223 -13.87 -12.17 -13.51
CA GLN A 223 -15.18 -12.59 -14.00
C GLN A 223 -16.20 -11.44 -14.11
N ASN A 224 -15.74 -10.23 -14.45
CA ASN A 224 -16.55 -9.02 -14.50
C ASN A 224 -17.24 -8.69 -13.15
N CYS A 225 -16.66 -9.06 -12.04
CA CYS A 225 -17.20 -8.78 -10.70
C CYS A 225 -16.50 -7.57 -10.09
N ASN A 226 -17.27 -6.50 -9.84
CA ASN A 226 -16.85 -5.36 -9.03
C ASN A 226 -17.53 -5.44 -7.65
N GLY A 227 -16.69 -5.54 -6.62
CA GLY A 227 -17.10 -5.72 -5.24
C GLY A 227 -17.34 -7.16 -4.82
N VAL A 228 -17.28 -7.34 -3.51
CA VAL A 228 -17.26 -8.66 -2.85
C VAL A 228 -18.58 -9.41 -2.95
N GLN A 229 -19.73 -8.70 -2.97
CA GLN A 229 -21.03 -9.35 -3.10
C GLN A 229 -21.22 -9.96 -4.49
N ALA A 230 -20.83 -9.21 -5.54
CA ALA A 230 -20.89 -9.72 -6.90
C ALA A 230 -19.98 -10.95 -7.07
N ALA A 231 -18.79 -10.92 -6.47
CA ALA A 231 -17.88 -12.06 -6.48
C ALA A 231 -18.44 -13.27 -5.70
N ALA A 232 -19.02 -13.05 -4.51
CA ALA A 232 -19.65 -14.11 -3.71
C ALA A 232 -20.77 -14.82 -4.48
N ASN A 233 -21.63 -14.04 -5.15
CA ASN A 233 -22.70 -14.60 -5.99
C ASN A 233 -22.12 -15.37 -7.19
N THR A 234 -21.09 -14.81 -7.84
CA THR A 234 -20.54 -15.41 -9.07
C THR A 234 -19.76 -16.69 -8.81
N TYR A 235 -18.92 -16.73 -7.80
CA TYR A 235 -18.05 -17.87 -7.53
C TYR A 235 -18.71 -18.94 -6.67
N PHE A 236 -19.58 -18.52 -5.73
CA PHE A 236 -20.10 -19.41 -4.68
C PHE A 236 -21.61 -19.48 -4.61
N ASN A 237 -22.33 -18.66 -5.41
CA ASN A 237 -23.80 -18.58 -5.38
C ASN A 237 -24.34 -18.32 -3.96
N LYS A 238 -23.68 -17.40 -3.23
CA LYS A 238 -23.95 -17.08 -1.83
C LYS A 238 -24.04 -15.58 -1.61
N ASP A 239 -24.75 -15.21 -0.55
CA ASP A 239 -24.57 -13.91 0.05
C ASP A 239 -23.17 -13.80 0.66
N VAL A 240 -22.56 -12.60 0.59
CA VAL A 240 -21.21 -12.36 1.11
C VAL A 240 -21.10 -12.71 2.60
N SER A 241 -22.17 -12.49 3.37
CA SER A 241 -22.23 -12.80 4.81
C SER A 241 -22.15 -14.30 5.13
N GLU A 242 -22.42 -15.16 4.13
CA GLU A 242 -22.41 -16.62 4.27
C GLU A 242 -21.07 -17.25 3.85
N LEU A 243 -20.09 -16.44 3.45
CA LEU A 243 -18.78 -16.94 3.01
C LEU A 243 -18.02 -17.61 4.16
N THR A 244 -17.51 -18.79 3.88
CA THR A 244 -16.60 -19.51 4.78
C THR A 244 -15.20 -18.91 4.79
N LEU A 245 -14.37 -19.24 5.76
CA LEU A 245 -12.98 -18.76 5.84
C LEU A 245 -12.20 -19.05 4.56
N ILE A 246 -12.35 -20.25 4.00
CA ILE A 246 -11.62 -20.65 2.78
C ILE A 246 -12.08 -19.83 1.56
N GLU A 247 -13.36 -19.51 1.45
CA GLU A 247 -13.93 -18.69 0.40
C GLU A 247 -13.48 -17.22 0.54
N CYS A 248 -13.46 -16.68 1.78
CA CYS A 248 -12.93 -15.37 2.09
C CYS A 248 -11.45 -15.22 1.68
N ALA A 249 -10.62 -16.20 2.04
CA ALA A 249 -9.21 -16.22 1.68
C ALA A 249 -9.00 -16.37 0.16
N SER A 250 -9.87 -17.11 -0.53
CA SER A 250 -9.86 -17.23 -1.98
C SER A 250 -10.17 -15.90 -2.67
N LEU A 251 -11.20 -15.18 -2.23
CA LEU A 251 -11.51 -13.84 -2.77
C LEU A 251 -10.36 -12.85 -2.53
N ALA A 252 -9.81 -12.84 -1.31
CA ALA A 252 -8.65 -11.98 -1.00
C ALA A 252 -7.43 -12.29 -1.87
N SER A 253 -7.28 -13.53 -2.32
CA SER A 253 -6.19 -13.95 -3.22
C SER A 253 -6.25 -13.28 -4.59
N ILE A 254 -7.45 -13.04 -5.09
CA ILE A 254 -7.70 -12.45 -6.42
C ILE A 254 -7.19 -11.01 -6.50
N LEU A 255 -7.23 -10.26 -5.39
CA LEU A 255 -6.87 -8.83 -5.33
C LEU A 255 -5.51 -8.51 -5.92
N LYS A 256 -4.52 -9.37 -5.71
CA LYS A 256 -3.15 -9.14 -6.18
C LYS A 256 -3.03 -9.13 -7.70
N SER A 257 -3.74 -10.01 -8.38
CA SER A 257 -3.74 -10.13 -9.83
C SER A 257 -4.97 -10.94 -10.26
N PRO A 258 -6.07 -10.25 -10.62
CA PRO A 258 -7.35 -10.90 -10.86
C PRO A 258 -7.28 -12.05 -11.87
N THR A 259 -6.63 -11.86 -13.02
CA THR A 259 -6.48 -12.91 -14.03
C THR A 259 -5.64 -14.09 -13.55
N LYS A 260 -4.57 -13.83 -12.78
CA LYS A 260 -3.63 -14.88 -12.35
C LYS A 260 -4.21 -15.76 -11.24
N TYR A 261 -4.98 -15.15 -10.33
CA TYR A 261 -5.49 -15.82 -9.14
C TYR A 261 -7.00 -16.08 -9.19
N ASP A 262 -7.59 -16.03 -10.37
CA ASP A 262 -8.97 -16.42 -10.60
C ASP A 262 -9.17 -17.92 -10.30
N PRO A 263 -10.05 -18.31 -9.38
CA PRO A 263 -10.21 -19.72 -8.98
C PRO A 263 -10.85 -20.60 -10.06
N VAL A 264 -11.56 -20.00 -11.04
CA VAL A 264 -12.17 -20.72 -12.16
C VAL A 264 -11.14 -20.99 -13.25
N ILE A 265 -10.29 -19.99 -13.56
CA ILE A 265 -9.32 -20.08 -14.65
C ILE A 265 -8.01 -20.73 -14.20
N ASN A 266 -7.56 -20.39 -12.98
CA ASN A 266 -6.27 -20.80 -12.44
C ASN A 266 -6.41 -21.32 -10.99
N PRO A 267 -7.10 -22.45 -10.77
CA PRO A 267 -7.41 -22.96 -9.44
C PRO A 267 -6.16 -23.22 -8.59
N GLU A 268 -5.09 -23.76 -9.17
CA GLU A 268 -3.83 -24.02 -8.46
C GLU A 268 -3.16 -22.73 -7.98
N ASN A 269 -3.08 -21.71 -8.83
CA ASN A 269 -2.54 -20.42 -8.44
C ASN A 269 -3.37 -19.76 -7.32
N ASN A 270 -4.70 -19.89 -7.40
CA ASN A 270 -5.60 -19.40 -6.34
C ASN A 270 -5.36 -20.17 -5.05
N LYS A 271 -5.24 -21.51 -5.10
CA LYS A 271 -4.96 -22.36 -3.94
C LYS A 271 -3.67 -21.92 -3.25
N ASP A 272 -2.56 -21.86 -3.99
CA ASP A 272 -1.26 -21.45 -3.43
C ASP A 272 -1.33 -20.06 -2.76
N ARG A 273 -2.01 -19.12 -3.41
CA ARG A 273 -2.15 -17.76 -2.89
C ARG A 273 -3.09 -17.71 -1.69
N ARG A 274 -4.18 -18.45 -1.71
CA ARG A 274 -5.14 -18.60 -0.60
C ARG A 274 -4.45 -19.16 0.65
N ASP A 275 -3.66 -20.20 0.48
CA ASP A 275 -2.92 -20.83 1.58
C ASP A 275 -1.88 -19.88 2.17
N PHE A 276 -1.29 -19.01 1.33
CA PHE A 276 -0.46 -17.90 1.79
C PHE A 276 -1.26 -16.84 2.56
N VAL A 277 -2.48 -16.48 2.12
CA VAL A 277 -3.38 -15.55 2.85
C VAL A 277 -3.72 -16.12 4.22
N LEU A 278 -4.13 -17.41 4.30
CA LEU A 278 -4.42 -18.09 5.56
C LEU A 278 -3.22 -18.08 6.50
N SER A 279 -2.02 -18.35 5.98
CA SER A 279 -0.78 -18.31 6.76
C SER A 279 -0.51 -16.92 7.35
N LYS A 280 -0.80 -15.86 6.57
CA LYS A 280 -0.68 -14.48 7.04
C LYS A 280 -1.74 -14.12 8.09
N MET A 281 -2.95 -14.57 7.93
CA MET A 281 -4.01 -14.40 8.94
C MET A 281 -3.62 -15.06 10.26
N LEU A 282 -3.05 -16.26 10.24
CA LEU A 282 -2.54 -16.93 11.43
C LEU A 282 -1.35 -16.18 12.05
N GLU A 283 -0.37 -15.77 11.25
CA GLU A 283 0.79 -15.00 11.71
C GLU A 283 0.38 -13.70 12.45
N LEU A 284 -0.68 -13.05 11.96
CA LEU A 284 -1.22 -11.82 12.53
C LEU A 284 -2.26 -12.05 13.63
N GLY A 285 -2.51 -13.31 14.03
CA GLY A 285 -3.48 -13.68 15.07
C GLY A 285 -4.93 -13.34 14.70
N LYS A 286 -5.25 -13.31 13.41
CA LYS A 286 -6.60 -13.06 12.88
C LYS A 286 -7.46 -14.31 12.84
N ILE A 287 -6.84 -15.47 12.84
CA ILE A 287 -7.48 -16.80 12.96
C ILE A 287 -6.68 -17.66 13.94
N THR A 288 -7.33 -18.65 14.50
CA THR A 288 -6.74 -19.64 15.37
C THR A 288 -6.02 -20.74 14.57
N GLU A 289 -5.14 -21.52 15.24
CA GLU A 289 -4.52 -22.71 14.60
C GLU A 289 -5.57 -23.75 14.17
N GLU A 290 -6.67 -23.88 14.89
CA GLU A 290 -7.75 -24.80 14.55
C GLU A 290 -8.45 -24.39 13.25
N GLU A 291 -8.79 -23.10 13.11
CA GLU A 291 -9.39 -22.54 11.91
C GLU A 291 -8.43 -22.63 10.72
N PHE A 292 -7.15 -22.34 10.93
CA PHE A 292 -6.12 -22.48 9.90
C PHE A 292 -6.04 -23.94 9.42
N ASN A 293 -5.88 -24.91 10.31
CA ASN A 293 -5.79 -26.33 9.95
C ASN A 293 -7.09 -26.84 9.29
N GLY A 294 -8.23 -26.23 9.62
CA GLY A 294 -9.52 -26.51 8.99
C GLY A 294 -9.64 -26.02 7.55
N ALA A 295 -8.88 -24.99 7.16
CA ALA A 295 -8.97 -24.33 5.85
C ALA A 295 -7.73 -24.54 4.97
N TYR A 296 -6.55 -24.69 5.55
CA TYR A 296 -5.28 -24.83 4.83
C TYR A 296 -5.25 -26.13 4.03
N ASP A 297 -4.73 -26.08 2.80
CA ASP A 297 -4.60 -27.21 1.86
C ASP A 297 -5.92 -27.93 1.56
N LYS A 298 -7.07 -27.30 1.82
CA LYS A 298 -8.37 -27.86 1.50
C LYS A 298 -8.79 -27.49 0.07
N GLU A 299 -9.58 -28.37 -0.54
CA GLU A 299 -10.22 -28.09 -1.81
C GLU A 299 -11.26 -26.96 -1.65
N LEU A 300 -11.26 -26.04 -2.60
CA LEU A 300 -12.26 -24.99 -2.73
C LEU A 300 -13.41 -25.50 -3.60
N THR A 301 -14.60 -25.53 -3.06
CA THR A 301 -15.79 -25.87 -3.84
C THR A 301 -16.36 -24.59 -4.45
N LEU A 302 -16.46 -24.54 -5.77
CA LEU A 302 -17.10 -23.46 -6.50
C LEU A 302 -18.53 -23.88 -6.89
N ASP A 303 -19.47 -22.94 -6.73
CA ASP A 303 -20.81 -23.01 -7.36
C ASP A 303 -20.91 -21.83 -8.34
N TYR A 304 -20.15 -21.97 -9.44
CA TYR A 304 -19.89 -20.87 -10.37
C TYR A 304 -21.13 -20.51 -11.21
N GLN A 305 -21.61 -19.29 -11.04
CA GLN A 305 -22.78 -18.73 -11.73
C GLN A 305 -22.40 -17.83 -12.93
N GLY A 306 -21.15 -17.89 -13.37
CA GLY A 306 -20.71 -17.12 -14.53
C GLY A 306 -21.34 -17.60 -15.82
N ARG A 307 -21.50 -16.68 -16.79
CA ARG A 307 -21.98 -17.05 -18.13
C ARG A 307 -20.97 -18.00 -18.77
N ALA A 308 -21.43 -19.16 -19.24
CA ALA A 308 -20.65 -19.94 -20.18
C ALA A 308 -20.34 -19.04 -21.39
N GLN A 309 -19.06 -18.86 -21.68
CA GLN A 309 -18.59 -18.12 -22.84
C GLN A 309 -18.91 -18.89 -24.11
#